data_4867ab4320c11e9dd8fff7aa3e981da7
#
_entry.id   4867ab4320c11e9dd8fff7aa3e981da7
#
_cell.length_a   1.000
_cell.length_b   1.000
_cell.length_c   1.000
_cell.angle_alpha   90.00
_cell.angle_beta   90.00
_cell.angle_gamma   90.00
#
_symmetry.space_group_name_H-M   'P 1'
#
loop_
_entity.id
_entity.type
_entity.pdbx_description
1 polymer ?
#
loop_
_entity_poly.entity_id
_entity_poly.type
_entity_poly.pdbx_seq_one_letter_code
_entity_poly.pdbx_strand_id
1 'polypeptide(L)'
;MNSTLLLAFNFPPHGGGIARMMGELAARYPPRSLVVSTGRTTGSEPSDARFSQTIDRVGVRATRLRTLNGLAVWTQRADRLVQWHRPGFVWCGELKPAAYPAAWLARRYQVPYGVFAHGTELLLLDAKLRRSAFKRWTGRILLGRAAVVVAISDWSAELARSVLGALGRTDAAGRVRTVRLGTDPAHFRPGVDPAAVRRKYGLDGGPWILTVARLEWHKGIDTVIKALPAIRAVHPATRYAVAGVGDRRPHFERLVTELGLGDAVRFLGGVPDAELPAVYNAADLYVGASRRHELMAEGFGISLVEASACGRAVVGGRSGGVPDAVRDGETGILVDPDDPGAVAAGINRLLGDAELRSRMGAAGRRAVETYYNWDRVARDLIGIDEEFRMQNAE
;
A
#
# COMPACT_ATOMS: atom_id res chain seq x y z
N MET A 1 27.38 6.14 -14.97
CA MET A 1 26.43 6.22 -13.83
C MET A 1 26.08 4.80 -13.41
N ASN A 2 26.35 4.44 -12.17
CA ASN A 2 25.98 3.11 -11.68
C ASN A 2 24.44 3.00 -11.62
N SER A 3 23.87 1.96 -12.24
CA SER A 3 22.42 1.70 -12.21
C SER A 3 22.01 1.13 -10.85
N THR A 4 20.71 1.10 -10.59
CA THR A 4 20.09 0.43 -9.46
C THR A 4 19.33 -0.79 -9.95
N LEU A 5 19.38 -1.90 -9.22
CA LEU A 5 18.58 -3.10 -9.50
C LEU A 5 17.38 -3.16 -8.52
N LEU A 6 16.16 -3.23 -9.04
CA LEU A 6 14.94 -3.48 -8.26
C LEU A 6 14.48 -4.92 -8.44
N LEU A 7 14.53 -5.69 -7.38
CA LEU A 7 13.95 -7.03 -7.31
C LEU A 7 12.53 -6.93 -6.76
N ALA A 8 11.50 -7.07 -7.60
CA ALA A 8 10.11 -6.92 -7.21
C ALA A 8 9.29 -8.18 -7.57
N PHE A 9 8.68 -8.80 -6.57
CA PHE A 9 7.72 -9.88 -6.79
C PHE A 9 6.38 -9.31 -7.27
N ASN A 10 5.93 -8.24 -6.62
CA ASN A 10 4.75 -7.49 -7.02
C ASN A 10 5.17 -6.29 -7.88
N PHE A 11 4.86 -6.36 -9.17
CA PHE A 11 5.12 -5.29 -10.15
C PHE A 11 3.97 -5.24 -11.17
N PRO A 12 3.63 -4.09 -11.76
CA PRO A 12 2.59 -4.01 -12.78
C PRO A 12 2.78 -5.04 -13.91
N PRO A 13 1.69 -5.60 -14.48
CA PRO A 13 0.28 -5.25 -14.28
C PRO A 13 -0.39 -5.92 -13.07
N HIS A 14 0.34 -6.50 -12.13
CA HIS A 14 -0.26 -6.94 -10.87
C HIS A 14 -1.00 -5.78 -10.20
N GLY A 15 -2.21 -6.04 -9.69
CA GLY A 15 -2.94 -5.08 -8.88
C GLY A 15 -2.46 -5.03 -7.42
N GLY A 16 -2.82 -3.94 -6.72
CA GLY A 16 -2.55 -3.77 -5.29
C GLY A 16 -1.47 -2.72 -4.97
N GLY A 17 -1.46 -2.26 -3.72
CA GLY A 17 -0.65 -1.11 -3.30
C GLY A 17 0.86 -1.29 -3.49
N ILE A 18 1.40 -2.50 -3.25
CA ILE A 18 2.83 -2.77 -3.43
C ILE A 18 3.22 -2.70 -4.91
N ALA A 19 2.45 -3.34 -5.79
CA ALA A 19 2.74 -3.31 -7.22
C ALA A 19 2.63 -1.88 -7.78
N ARG A 20 1.63 -1.11 -7.34
CA ARG A 20 1.51 0.31 -7.67
C ARG A 20 2.74 1.09 -7.21
N MET A 21 3.14 0.94 -5.95
CA MET A 21 4.35 1.59 -5.42
C MET A 21 5.60 1.27 -6.25
N MET A 22 5.82 0.00 -6.58
CA MET A 22 6.99 -0.40 -7.39
C MET A 22 6.93 0.19 -8.80
N GLY A 23 5.75 0.24 -9.42
CA GLY A 23 5.54 0.87 -10.73
C GLY A 23 5.77 2.39 -10.69
N GLU A 24 5.21 3.08 -9.68
CA GLU A 24 5.38 4.53 -9.51
C GLU A 24 6.83 4.91 -9.24
N LEU A 25 7.55 4.10 -8.46
CA LEU A 25 8.98 4.26 -8.24
C LEU A 25 9.75 4.09 -9.55
N ALA A 26 9.50 3.00 -10.30
CA ALA A 26 10.18 2.74 -11.57
C ALA A 26 9.92 3.85 -12.61
N ALA A 27 8.70 4.40 -12.66
CA ALA A 27 8.37 5.48 -13.58
C ALA A 27 9.11 6.80 -13.30
N ARG A 28 9.55 7.04 -12.05
CA ARG A 28 10.17 8.29 -11.59
C ARG A 28 11.70 8.23 -11.43
N TYR A 29 12.29 7.05 -11.54
CA TYR A 29 13.74 6.96 -11.63
C TYR A 29 14.24 7.66 -12.91
N PRO A 30 15.43 8.28 -12.87
CA PRO A 30 16.04 8.85 -14.08
C PRO A 30 16.08 7.81 -15.20
N PRO A 31 15.82 8.18 -16.46
CA PRO A 31 15.76 7.23 -17.57
C PRO A 31 16.99 6.31 -17.63
N ARG A 32 16.77 5.02 -17.79
CA ARG A 32 17.79 3.97 -17.88
C ARG A 32 18.71 3.82 -16.65
N SER A 33 18.34 4.40 -15.50
CA SER A 33 19.11 4.27 -14.25
C SER A 33 18.63 3.13 -13.36
N LEU A 34 17.45 2.53 -13.67
CA LEU A 34 16.86 1.42 -12.92
C LEU A 34 16.69 0.20 -13.83
N VAL A 35 17.06 -0.97 -13.33
CA VAL A 35 16.74 -2.25 -13.92
C VAL A 35 15.75 -2.95 -12.98
N VAL A 36 14.57 -3.30 -13.47
CA VAL A 36 13.57 -4.03 -12.68
C VAL A 36 13.62 -5.50 -13.05
N SER A 37 13.81 -6.39 -12.07
CA SER A 37 13.69 -7.83 -12.29
C SER A 37 12.46 -8.36 -11.55
N THR A 38 11.55 -8.98 -12.30
CA THR A 38 10.26 -9.47 -11.82
C THR A 38 9.81 -10.71 -12.58
N GLY A 39 8.72 -11.36 -12.15
CA GLY A 39 8.16 -12.54 -12.83
C GLY A 39 7.25 -12.18 -14.01
N ARG A 40 7.00 -13.15 -14.90
CA ARG A 40 6.03 -13.00 -15.99
C ARG A 40 4.60 -13.00 -15.44
N THR A 41 3.77 -12.13 -16.02
CA THR A 41 2.34 -12.02 -15.73
C THR A 41 1.59 -11.75 -17.03
N THR A 42 0.35 -12.20 -17.15
CA THR A 42 -0.51 -11.87 -18.30
C THR A 42 -0.63 -10.34 -18.43
N GLY A 43 -0.48 -9.82 -19.65
CA GLY A 43 -0.52 -8.38 -19.94
C GLY A 43 0.75 -7.61 -19.53
N SER A 44 1.88 -8.29 -19.28
CA SER A 44 3.13 -7.62 -18.91
C SER A 44 3.73 -6.79 -20.04
N GLU A 45 3.72 -7.25 -21.29
CA GLU A 45 4.34 -6.54 -22.42
C GLU A 45 3.79 -5.11 -22.63
N PRO A 46 2.47 -4.89 -22.79
CA PRO A 46 1.93 -3.54 -22.90
C PRO A 46 2.11 -2.70 -21.63
N SER A 47 2.20 -3.35 -20.46
CA SER A 47 2.52 -2.67 -19.21
C SER A 47 3.95 -2.17 -19.18
N ASP A 48 4.90 -2.99 -19.61
CA ASP A 48 6.33 -2.68 -19.58
C ASP A 48 6.72 -1.57 -20.58
N ALA A 49 6.03 -1.49 -21.71
CA ALA A 49 6.24 -0.44 -22.70
C ALA A 49 6.02 1.00 -22.18
N ARG A 50 5.37 1.15 -21.03
CA ARG A 50 5.13 2.46 -20.39
C ARG A 50 6.33 2.98 -19.59
N PHE A 51 7.34 2.16 -19.35
CA PHE A 51 8.49 2.52 -18.53
C PHE A 51 9.71 2.88 -19.43
N SER A 52 10.40 3.94 -19.06
CA SER A 52 11.72 4.28 -19.65
C SER A 52 12.86 3.42 -19.10
N GLN A 53 12.56 2.54 -18.15
CA GLN A 53 13.46 1.64 -17.46
C GLN A 53 13.56 0.29 -18.16
N THR A 54 14.61 -0.46 -17.90
CA THR A 54 14.72 -1.84 -18.34
C THR A 54 13.88 -2.73 -17.44
N ILE A 55 12.82 -3.36 -17.98
CA ILE A 55 12.01 -4.32 -17.27
C ILE A 55 12.39 -5.73 -17.70
N ASP A 56 13.05 -6.46 -16.82
CA ASP A 56 13.46 -7.85 -17.05
C ASP A 56 12.43 -8.81 -16.45
N ARG A 57 11.73 -9.55 -17.31
CA ARG A 57 10.78 -10.57 -16.91
C ARG A 57 11.45 -11.94 -16.86
N VAL A 58 11.69 -12.45 -15.65
CA VAL A 58 12.25 -13.80 -15.44
C VAL A 58 11.41 -14.87 -16.14
N GLY A 59 12.04 -15.91 -16.69
CA GLY A 59 11.39 -16.95 -17.49
C GLY A 59 10.31 -17.80 -16.78
N VAL A 60 9.98 -17.50 -15.52
CA VAL A 60 8.93 -18.16 -14.74
C VAL A 60 7.78 -17.20 -14.40
N ARG A 61 6.59 -17.74 -14.19
CA ARG A 61 5.45 -16.93 -13.72
C ARG A 61 5.77 -16.30 -12.35
N ALA A 62 5.31 -15.07 -12.12
CA ALA A 62 5.53 -14.34 -10.89
C ALA A 62 5.16 -15.18 -9.64
N THR A 63 4.03 -15.89 -9.64
CA THR A 63 3.60 -16.74 -8.54
C THR A 63 4.61 -17.84 -8.15
N ARG A 64 5.40 -18.32 -9.11
CA ARG A 64 6.42 -19.37 -8.89
C ARG A 64 7.73 -18.83 -8.31
N LEU A 65 7.97 -17.51 -8.29
CA LEU A 65 9.18 -16.93 -7.69
C LEU A 65 9.32 -17.22 -6.19
N ARG A 66 8.24 -17.64 -5.52
CA ARG A 66 8.26 -18.07 -4.11
C ARG A 66 8.64 -19.54 -3.91
N THR A 67 8.72 -20.33 -4.96
CA THR A 67 9.16 -21.74 -4.89
C THR A 67 10.68 -21.81 -4.90
N LEU A 68 11.28 -22.91 -4.41
CA LEU A 68 12.73 -23.11 -4.42
C LEU A 68 13.31 -22.99 -5.82
N ASN A 69 12.68 -23.67 -6.81
CA ASN A 69 13.12 -23.60 -8.21
C ASN A 69 12.97 -22.18 -8.78
N GLY A 70 11.87 -21.50 -8.50
CA GLY A 70 11.67 -20.12 -8.93
C GLY A 70 12.68 -19.15 -8.32
N LEU A 71 13.02 -19.33 -7.03
CA LEU A 71 14.07 -18.56 -6.38
C LEU A 71 15.46 -18.81 -7.00
N ALA A 72 15.78 -20.06 -7.32
CA ALA A 72 17.05 -20.41 -7.98
C ALA A 72 17.15 -19.74 -9.35
N VAL A 73 16.08 -19.84 -10.18
CA VAL A 73 16.02 -19.20 -11.50
C VAL A 73 16.11 -17.68 -11.37
N TRP A 74 15.40 -17.07 -10.40
CA TRP A 74 15.45 -15.63 -10.19
C TRP A 74 16.83 -15.16 -9.71
N THR A 75 17.45 -15.89 -8.78
CA THR A 75 18.80 -15.59 -8.31
C THR A 75 19.82 -15.66 -9.45
N GLN A 76 19.76 -16.70 -10.28
CA GLN A 76 20.63 -16.85 -11.45
C GLN A 76 20.41 -15.71 -12.48
N ARG A 77 19.16 -15.28 -12.67
CA ARG A 77 18.87 -14.15 -13.56
C ARG A 77 19.39 -12.84 -12.99
N ALA A 78 19.16 -12.59 -11.70
CA ALA A 78 19.64 -11.40 -11.00
C ALA A 78 21.19 -11.33 -11.00
N ASP A 79 21.87 -12.47 -10.88
CA ASP A 79 23.32 -12.58 -11.03
C ASP A 79 23.81 -12.06 -12.40
N ARG A 80 23.17 -12.51 -13.48
CA ARG A 80 23.49 -12.02 -14.84
C ARG A 80 23.23 -10.52 -14.98
N LEU A 81 22.14 -10.01 -14.41
CA LEU A 81 21.81 -8.58 -14.46
C LEU A 81 22.88 -7.75 -13.72
N VAL A 82 23.39 -8.23 -12.60
CA VAL A 82 24.50 -7.56 -11.89
C VAL A 82 25.77 -7.56 -12.74
N GLN A 83 26.10 -8.65 -13.43
CA GLN A 83 27.27 -8.72 -14.33
C GLN A 83 27.15 -7.74 -15.50
N TRP A 84 25.96 -7.61 -16.09
CA TRP A 84 25.74 -6.75 -17.27
C TRP A 84 25.60 -5.27 -16.92
N HIS A 85 24.84 -4.95 -15.85
CA HIS A 85 24.48 -3.56 -15.52
C HIS A 85 25.35 -2.96 -14.41
N ARG A 86 26.06 -3.78 -13.63
CA ARG A 86 26.92 -3.39 -12.50
C ARG A 86 26.24 -2.38 -11.59
N PRO A 87 25.06 -2.74 -11.01
CA PRO A 87 24.33 -1.82 -10.16
C PRO A 87 25.13 -1.53 -8.89
N GLY A 88 25.10 -0.28 -8.44
CA GLY A 88 25.73 0.11 -7.18
C GLY A 88 24.84 -0.17 -5.96
N PHE A 89 23.55 -0.45 -6.18
CA PHE A 89 22.58 -0.74 -5.12
C PHE A 89 21.47 -1.70 -5.59
N VAL A 90 20.89 -2.47 -4.66
CA VAL A 90 19.78 -3.39 -4.95
C VAL A 90 18.59 -3.08 -4.03
N TRP A 91 17.44 -2.73 -4.61
CA TRP A 91 16.17 -2.64 -3.88
C TRP A 91 15.45 -3.99 -3.88
N CYS A 92 14.92 -4.39 -2.71
CA CYS A 92 13.97 -5.50 -2.57
C CYS A 92 12.58 -4.91 -2.36
N GLY A 93 11.68 -5.02 -3.34
CA GLY A 93 10.30 -4.53 -3.26
C GLY A 93 9.50 -5.11 -2.10
N GLU A 94 9.91 -6.28 -1.62
CA GLU A 94 9.39 -6.95 -0.41
C GLU A 94 10.50 -7.74 0.28
N LEU A 95 10.30 -8.03 1.59
CA LEU A 95 11.24 -8.88 2.33
C LEU A 95 11.37 -10.28 1.70
N LYS A 96 10.25 -10.91 1.33
CA LYS A 96 10.23 -12.23 0.70
C LYS A 96 9.29 -12.23 -0.50
N PRO A 97 9.73 -12.75 -1.64
CA PRO A 97 10.95 -13.54 -1.89
C PRO A 97 12.19 -12.72 -2.28
N ALA A 98 12.09 -11.41 -2.54
CA ALA A 98 13.12 -10.58 -3.18
C ALA A 98 14.45 -10.51 -2.41
N ALA A 99 14.42 -10.52 -1.08
CA ALA A 99 15.64 -10.43 -0.29
C ALA A 99 16.54 -11.68 -0.34
N TYR A 100 16.05 -12.84 -0.83
CA TYR A 100 16.90 -14.01 -1.02
C TYR A 100 17.95 -13.80 -2.11
N PRO A 101 17.58 -13.47 -3.37
CA PRO A 101 18.58 -13.16 -4.38
C PRO A 101 19.43 -11.94 -3.99
N ALA A 102 18.85 -10.89 -3.37
CA ALA A 102 19.61 -9.72 -2.95
C ALA A 102 20.70 -10.04 -1.94
N ALA A 103 20.40 -10.83 -0.91
CA ALA A 103 21.39 -11.25 0.09
C ALA A 103 22.52 -12.12 -0.51
N TRP A 104 22.18 -12.93 -1.54
CA TRP A 104 23.18 -13.69 -2.28
C TRP A 104 24.09 -12.78 -3.11
N LEU A 105 23.51 -11.81 -3.85
CA LEU A 105 24.25 -10.82 -4.64
C LEU A 105 25.17 -9.96 -3.75
N ALA A 106 24.65 -9.50 -2.60
CA ALA A 106 25.42 -8.72 -1.64
C ALA A 106 26.66 -9.47 -1.14
N ARG A 107 26.53 -10.79 -0.92
CA ARG A 107 27.67 -11.62 -0.52
C ARG A 107 28.69 -11.83 -1.64
N ARG A 108 28.20 -11.99 -2.89
CA ARG A 108 29.05 -12.34 -4.05
C ARG A 108 29.76 -11.12 -4.63
N TYR A 109 29.07 -10.00 -4.71
CA TYR A 109 29.52 -8.80 -5.43
C TYR A 109 29.75 -7.59 -4.52
N GLN A 110 29.55 -7.73 -3.21
CA GLN A 110 29.64 -6.65 -2.22
C GLN A 110 28.69 -5.47 -2.51
N VAL A 111 27.62 -5.70 -3.28
CA VAL A 111 26.61 -4.67 -3.59
C VAL A 111 25.61 -4.57 -2.43
N PRO A 112 25.44 -3.40 -1.79
CA PRO A 112 24.48 -3.22 -0.71
C PRO A 112 23.04 -3.35 -1.21
N TYR A 113 22.13 -3.74 -0.29
CA TYR A 113 20.70 -3.82 -0.62
C TYR A 113 19.83 -3.19 0.46
N GLY A 114 18.71 -2.63 0.00
CA GLY A 114 17.63 -2.13 0.83
C GLY A 114 16.37 -3.00 0.74
N VAL A 115 15.59 -3.04 1.80
CA VAL A 115 14.35 -3.83 1.88
C VAL A 115 13.19 -2.93 2.22
N PHE A 116 12.10 -3.00 1.43
CA PHE A 116 10.84 -2.37 1.80
C PHE A 116 10.10 -3.21 2.83
N ALA A 117 9.63 -2.55 3.88
CA ALA A 117 8.87 -3.11 5.00
C ALA A 117 7.44 -2.58 4.98
N HIS A 118 6.50 -3.42 4.53
CA HIS A 118 5.09 -3.06 4.36
C HIS A 118 4.22 -3.34 5.60
N GLY A 119 4.76 -4.05 6.60
CA GLY A 119 4.13 -4.35 7.90
C GLY A 119 3.65 -5.79 8.04
N THR A 120 2.72 -6.27 7.22
CA THR A 120 2.15 -7.63 7.34
C THR A 120 3.21 -8.73 7.31
N GLU A 121 4.21 -8.65 6.43
CA GLU A 121 5.30 -9.62 6.37
C GLU A 121 6.20 -9.61 7.62
N LEU A 122 6.32 -8.45 8.27
CA LEU A 122 7.02 -8.33 9.55
C LEU A 122 6.23 -8.98 10.70
N LEU A 123 4.90 -8.78 10.76
CA LEU A 123 4.02 -9.47 11.71
C LEU A 123 4.12 -11.00 11.53
N LEU A 124 4.07 -11.47 10.28
CA LEU A 124 4.25 -12.88 9.95
C LEU A 124 5.63 -13.43 10.32
N LEU A 125 6.67 -12.62 10.19
CA LEU A 125 8.02 -13.00 10.59
C LEU A 125 8.10 -13.07 12.11
N ASP A 126 7.69 -12.01 12.82
CA ASP A 126 7.72 -11.93 14.29
C ASP A 126 7.01 -13.12 14.94
N ALA A 127 5.80 -13.46 14.50
CA ALA A 127 5.05 -14.61 15.01
C ALA A 127 5.79 -15.95 14.85
N LYS A 128 6.72 -16.06 13.88
CA LYS A 128 7.49 -17.27 13.60
C LYS A 128 8.85 -17.31 14.30
N LEU A 129 9.39 -16.15 14.71
CA LEU A 129 10.71 -16.08 15.33
C LEU A 129 10.81 -16.86 16.64
N ARG A 130 9.75 -16.85 17.44
CA ARG A 130 9.69 -17.58 18.71
C ARG A 130 9.71 -19.11 18.54
N ARG A 131 9.23 -19.60 17.40
CA ARG A 131 8.97 -21.03 17.14
C ARG A 131 9.98 -21.70 16.21
N SER A 132 10.88 -20.95 15.54
CA SER A 132 11.73 -21.49 14.48
C SER A 132 13.13 -20.86 14.45
N ALA A 133 14.15 -21.66 14.81
CA ALA A 133 15.56 -21.26 14.67
C ALA A 133 15.92 -20.95 13.20
N PHE A 134 15.36 -21.72 12.26
CA PHE A 134 15.55 -21.46 10.82
C PHE A 134 15.01 -20.11 10.40
N LYS A 135 13.83 -19.68 10.91
CA LYS A 135 13.28 -18.35 10.63
C LYS A 135 14.10 -17.24 11.26
N ARG A 136 14.65 -17.45 12.47
CA ARG A 136 15.61 -16.51 13.08
C ARG A 136 16.86 -16.38 12.22
N TRP A 137 17.45 -17.49 11.82
CA TRP A 137 18.65 -17.49 10.98
C TRP A 137 18.41 -16.78 9.63
N THR A 138 17.33 -17.14 8.90
CA THR A 138 16.99 -16.48 7.62
C THR A 138 16.65 -15.00 7.82
N GLY A 139 15.93 -14.63 8.88
CA GLY A 139 15.62 -13.23 9.20
C GLY A 139 16.87 -12.40 9.45
N ARG A 140 17.85 -12.94 10.18
CA ARG A 140 19.17 -12.30 10.40
C ARG A 140 19.92 -12.03 9.09
N ILE A 141 19.82 -12.95 8.12
CA ILE A 141 20.47 -12.79 6.82
C ILE A 141 19.70 -11.77 5.97
N LEU A 142 18.37 -11.92 5.85
CA LEU A 142 17.58 -11.16 4.88
C LEU A 142 17.27 -9.73 5.34
N LEU A 143 16.98 -9.55 6.63
CA LEU A 143 16.64 -8.24 7.18
C LEU A 143 17.82 -7.63 7.96
N GLY A 144 18.48 -8.44 8.79
CA GLY A 144 19.56 -7.97 9.65
C GLY A 144 20.85 -7.59 8.91
N ARG A 145 21.05 -7.97 7.66
CA ARG A 145 22.18 -7.56 6.81
C ARG A 145 21.83 -6.51 5.77
N ALA A 146 20.56 -6.12 5.67
CA ALA A 146 20.17 -5.03 4.77
C ALA A 146 20.91 -3.73 5.16
N ALA A 147 21.40 -3.01 4.17
CA ALA A 147 22.05 -1.72 4.35
C ALA A 147 21.03 -0.68 4.87
N VAL A 148 19.78 -0.78 4.41
CA VAL A 148 18.66 0.03 4.88
C VAL A 148 17.37 -0.80 4.86
N VAL A 149 16.48 -0.52 5.82
CA VAL A 149 15.10 -1.00 5.83
C VAL A 149 14.19 0.21 5.69
N VAL A 150 13.48 0.30 4.58
CA VAL A 150 12.53 1.39 4.34
C VAL A 150 11.15 0.95 4.77
N ALA A 151 10.66 1.54 5.84
CA ALA A 151 9.32 1.36 6.35
C ALA A 151 8.36 2.38 5.72
N ILE A 152 7.14 1.95 5.38
CA ILE A 152 6.16 2.79 4.68
C ILE A 152 5.28 3.62 5.63
N SER A 153 5.46 3.46 6.94
CA SER A 153 4.78 4.17 8.02
C SER A 153 5.61 4.09 9.30
N ASP A 154 5.35 4.96 10.27
CA ASP A 154 6.04 4.89 11.57
C ASP A 154 5.68 3.60 12.30
N TRP A 155 4.43 3.14 12.21
CA TRP A 155 4.02 1.84 12.72
C TRP A 155 4.88 0.69 12.13
N SER A 156 5.08 0.66 10.82
CA SER A 156 5.91 -0.38 10.18
C SER A 156 7.40 -0.23 10.53
N ALA A 157 7.85 1.00 10.81
CA ALA A 157 9.22 1.25 11.27
C ALA A 157 9.46 0.72 12.69
N GLU A 158 8.54 0.97 13.61
CA GLU A 158 8.59 0.42 14.98
C GLU A 158 8.57 -1.10 14.96
N LEU A 159 7.69 -1.70 14.14
CA LEU A 159 7.62 -3.13 13.96
C LEU A 159 8.93 -3.71 13.37
N ALA A 160 9.55 -3.02 12.40
CA ALA A 160 10.83 -3.43 11.83
C ALA A 160 11.96 -3.41 12.88
N ARG A 161 12.00 -2.35 13.71
CA ARG A 161 12.98 -2.26 14.83
C ARG A 161 12.77 -3.36 15.87
N SER A 162 11.50 -3.63 16.24
CA SER A 162 11.14 -4.74 17.13
C SER A 162 11.60 -6.09 16.60
N VAL A 163 11.33 -6.38 15.32
CA VAL A 163 11.75 -7.62 14.65
C VAL A 163 13.26 -7.72 14.60
N LEU A 164 13.99 -6.63 14.31
CA LEU A 164 15.47 -6.62 14.34
C LEU A 164 16.01 -6.89 15.74
N GLY A 165 15.40 -6.33 16.78
CA GLY A 165 15.72 -6.63 18.18
C GLY A 165 15.52 -8.10 18.51
N ALA A 166 14.39 -8.70 18.13
CA ALA A 166 14.09 -10.13 18.32
C ALA A 166 15.04 -11.06 17.54
N LEU A 167 15.63 -10.55 16.46
CA LEU A 167 16.69 -11.23 15.70
C LEU A 167 18.08 -11.08 16.34
N GLY A 168 18.24 -10.31 17.42
CA GLY A 168 19.54 -9.96 18.00
C GLY A 168 20.38 -9.06 17.09
N ARG A 169 19.73 -8.15 16.34
CA ARG A 169 20.33 -7.19 15.41
C ARG A 169 19.93 -5.75 15.77
N THR A 170 20.11 -5.40 17.04
CA THR A 170 19.87 -4.04 17.55
C THR A 170 20.74 -2.98 16.86
N ASP A 171 21.95 -3.37 16.41
CA ASP A 171 22.83 -2.57 15.56
C ASP A 171 22.15 -2.12 14.25
N ALA A 172 21.27 -2.94 13.72
CA ALA A 172 20.54 -2.65 12.47
C ALA A 172 19.30 -1.76 12.68
N ALA A 173 18.86 -1.53 13.92
CA ALA A 173 17.68 -0.72 14.19
C ALA A 173 17.84 0.74 13.72
N GLY A 174 19.04 1.32 13.78
CA GLY A 174 19.37 2.66 13.26
C GLY A 174 19.31 2.77 11.74
N ARG A 175 19.28 1.65 11.01
CA ARG A 175 19.15 1.62 9.55
C ARG A 175 17.68 1.61 9.06
N VAL A 176 16.72 1.65 9.98
CA VAL A 176 15.29 1.73 9.63
C VAL A 176 14.93 3.18 9.35
N ARG A 177 14.52 3.47 8.13
CA ARG A 177 14.08 4.80 7.68
C ARG A 177 12.59 4.75 7.32
N THR A 178 11.82 5.75 7.71
CA THR A 178 10.40 5.88 7.33
C THR A 178 10.28 6.71 6.05
N VAL A 179 9.66 6.14 5.02
CA VAL A 179 9.24 6.87 3.81
C VAL A 179 7.74 6.63 3.62
N ARG A 180 6.92 7.56 4.13
CA ARG A 180 5.45 7.48 3.98
C ARG A 180 5.07 7.51 2.52
N LEU A 181 4.07 6.73 2.15
CA LEU A 181 3.64 6.61 0.76
C LEU A 181 2.86 7.85 0.29
N GLY A 182 2.44 7.82 -0.95
CA GLY A 182 1.68 8.87 -1.59
C GLY A 182 0.72 8.33 -2.65
N THR A 183 0.14 9.24 -3.41
CA THR A 183 -0.65 8.95 -4.61
C THR A 183 -0.28 9.92 -5.72
N ASP A 184 -0.91 9.78 -6.87
CA ASP A 184 -0.75 10.71 -8.00
C ASP A 184 -1.84 11.80 -7.94
N PRO A 185 -1.51 13.05 -7.57
CA PRO A 185 -2.48 14.15 -7.49
C PRO A 185 -2.98 14.63 -8.86
N ALA A 186 -2.34 14.25 -9.96
CA ALA A 186 -2.84 14.54 -11.29
C ALA A 186 -3.90 13.54 -11.73
N HIS A 187 -3.75 12.27 -11.36
CA HIS A 187 -4.72 11.22 -11.61
C HIS A 187 -5.91 11.31 -10.65
N PHE A 188 -5.65 11.32 -9.34
CA PHE A 188 -6.67 11.50 -8.31
C PHE A 188 -6.82 12.99 -8.00
N ARG A 189 -7.91 13.60 -8.47
CA ARG A 189 -8.14 15.03 -8.33
C ARG A 189 -9.63 15.35 -8.16
N PRO A 190 -9.96 16.49 -7.55
CA PRO A 190 -11.34 16.96 -7.51
C PRO A 190 -11.88 17.29 -8.90
N GLY A 191 -13.20 17.30 -9.05
CA GLY A 191 -13.87 17.76 -10.27
C GLY A 191 -13.87 16.76 -11.42
N VAL A 192 -13.47 15.50 -11.20
CA VAL A 192 -13.67 14.42 -12.17
C VAL A 192 -15.17 14.11 -12.22
N ASP A 193 -15.78 14.19 -13.41
CA ASP A 193 -17.22 13.96 -13.58
C ASP A 193 -17.62 12.53 -13.14
N PRO A 194 -18.49 12.38 -12.13
CA PRO A 194 -18.92 11.08 -11.64
C PRO A 194 -20.15 10.52 -12.38
N ALA A 195 -20.74 11.22 -13.36
CA ALA A 195 -22.04 10.86 -13.92
C ALA A 195 -22.05 9.45 -14.54
N ALA A 196 -20.99 9.07 -15.26
CA ALA A 196 -20.89 7.74 -15.88
C ALA A 196 -20.80 6.62 -14.83
N VAL A 197 -19.98 6.80 -13.79
CA VAL A 197 -19.82 5.80 -12.72
C VAL A 197 -21.06 5.75 -11.81
N ARG A 198 -21.74 6.87 -11.58
CA ARG A 198 -23.01 6.90 -10.84
C ARG A 198 -24.06 6.04 -11.55
N ARG A 199 -24.26 6.22 -12.86
CA ARG A 199 -25.16 5.36 -13.64
C ARG A 199 -24.73 3.89 -13.66
N LYS A 200 -23.44 3.63 -13.92
CA LYS A 200 -22.90 2.27 -14.01
C LYS A 200 -23.06 1.47 -12.72
N TYR A 201 -22.81 2.10 -11.58
CA TYR A 201 -22.79 1.43 -10.26
C TYR A 201 -24.04 1.70 -9.42
N GLY A 202 -25.02 2.45 -9.91
CA GLY A 202 -26.24 2.77 -9.18
C GLY A 202 -26.00 3.65 -7.95
N LEU A 203 -25.16 4.68 -8.09
CA LEU A 203 -24.81 5.62 -7.02
C LEU A 203 -25.65 6.92 -7.10
N ASP A 204 -26.92 6.79 -7.47
CA ASP A 204 -27.85 7.91 -7.53
C ASP A 204 -28.49 8.17 -6.17
N GLY A 205 -28.91 9.43 -5.93
CA GLY A 205 -29.59 9.88 -4.71
C GLY A 205 -28.66 9.93 -3.50
N GLY A 206 -29.11 10.52 -2.39
CA GLY A 206 -28.55 10.58 -1.03
C GLY A 206 -27.04 10.78 -0.87
N PRO A 207 -26.55 11.04 0.34
CA PRO A 207 -25.11 11.03 0.59
C PRO A 207 -24.53 9.62 0.50
N TRP A 208 -23.39 9.48 -0.20
CA TRP A 208 -22.65 8.23 -0.35
C TRP A 208 -21.37 8.23 0.47
N ILE A 209 -21.23 7.22 1.32
CA ILE A 209 -19.97 6.85 1.99
C ILE A 209 -19.27 5.82 1.11
N LEU A 210 -17.95 5.94 0.90
CA LEU A 210 -17.19 5.04 0.04
C LEU A 210 -16.06 4.36 0.82
N THR A 211 -15.88 3.07 0.57
CA THR A 211 -14.64 2.32 0.87
C THR A 211 -14.09 1.71 -0.41
N VAL A 212 -12.79 1.88 -0.67
CA VAL A 212 -12.05 1.21 -1.76
C VAL A 212 -11.01 0.29 -1.12
N ALA A 213 -11.26 -1.02 -1.12
CA ALA A 213 -10.38 -1.98 -0.44
C ALA A 213 -10.60 -3.41 -0.94
N ARG A 214 -9.63 -4.30 -0.72
CA ARG A 214 -9.89 -5.75 -0.80
C ARG A 214 -10.90 -6.13 0.28
N LEU A 215 -11.84 -7.01 -0.04
CA LEU A 215 -12.86 -7.47 0.90
C LEU A 215 -12.27 -8.51 1.87
N GLU A 216 -11.57 -8.01 2.89
CA GLU A 216 -10.81 -8.74 3.90
C GLU A 216 -11.19 -8.25 5.30
N TRP A 217 -11.05 -9.10 6.33
CA TRP A 217 -11.43 -8.76 7.70
C TRP A 217 -10.75 -7.50 8.26
N HIS A 218 -9.44 -7.37 8.02
CA HIS A 218 -8.67 -6.25 8.53
C HIS A 218 -9.02 -4.89 7.90
N LYS A 219 -9.87 -4.86 6.87
CA LYS A 219 -10.34 -3.61 6.23
C LYS A 219 -11.53 -2.98 6.94
N GLY A 220 -12.13 -3.64 7.93
CA GLY A 220 -13.18 -3.09 8.78
C GLY A 220 -14.49 -2.76 8.05
N ILE A 221 -14.75 -3.39 6.89
CA ILE A 221 -15.99 -3.20 6.12
C ILE A 221 -17.21 -3.60 6.96
N ASP A 222 -17.12 -4.68 7.72
CA ASP A 222 -18.15 -5.13 8.64
C ASP A 222 -18.44 -4.11 9.76
N THR A 223 -17.41 -3.42 10.27
CA THR A 223 -17.62 -2.35 11.27
C THR A 223 -18.42 -1.19 10.69
N VAL A 224 -18.12 -0.79 9.44
CA VAL A 224 -18.89 0.26 8.76
C VAL A 224 -20.33 -0.18 8.49
N ILE A 225 -20.54 -1.42 8.04
CA ILE A 225 -21.89 -1.97 7.85
C ILE A 225 -22.68 -1.96 9.18
N LYS A 226 -22.07 -2.38 10.29
CA LYS A 226 -22.66 -2.34 11.63
C LYS A 226 -22.93 -0.92 12.15
N ALA A 227 -22.15 0.07 11.71
CA ALA A 227 -22.35 1.48 12.05
C ALA A 227 -23.52 2.12 11.27
N LEU A 228 -23.88 1.57 10.10
CA LEU A 228 -24.83 2.20 9.18
C LEU A 228 -26.25 2.41 9.78
N PRO A 229 -26.83 1.55 10.62
CA PRO A 229 -28.10 1.84 11.29
C PRO A 229 -28.05 3.13 12.14
N ALA A 230 -26.99 3.33 12.92
CA ALA A 230 -26.81 4.52 13.73
C ALA A 230 -26.55 5.78 12.88
N ILE A 231 -25.86 5.64 11.75
CA ILE A 231 -25.67 6.72 10.78
C ILE A 231 -27.01 7.11 10.17
N ARG A 232 -27.82 6.15 9.71
CA ARG A 232 -29.13 6.39 9.08
C ARG A 232 -30.19 6.88 10.05
N ALA A 233 -30.04 6.64 11.35
CA ALA A 233 -30.91 7.26 12.35
C ALA A 233 -30.78 8.78 12.38
N VAL A 234 -29.62 9.33 12.05
CA VAL A 234 -29.33 10.79 11.97
C VAL A 234 -29.46 11.30 10.54
N HIS A 235 -28.97 10.53 9.56
CA HIS A 235 -28.97 10.86 8.13
C HIS A 235 -29.66 9.74 7.31
N PRO A 236 -31.01 9.68 7.27
CA PRO A 236 -31.77 8.52 6.74
C PRO A 236 -31.46 8.15 5.29
N ALA A 237 -31.09 9.15 4.45
CA ALA A 237 -30.79 8.94 3.05
C ALA A 237 -29.36 8.41 2.79
N THR A 238 -28.53 8.22 3.84
CA THR A 238 -27.13 7.78 3.69
C THR A 238 -27.04 6.35 3.17
N ARG A 239 -26.11 6.16 2.21
CA ARG A 239 -25.80 4.89 1.56
C ARG A 239 -24.30 4.62 1.63
N TYR A 240 -23.92 3.34 1.53
CA TYR A 240 -22.56 2.88 1.61
C TYR A 240 -22.16 2.11 0.35
N ALA A 241 -21.12 2.57 -0.35
CA ALA A 241 -20.53 1.92 -1.51
C ALA A 241 -19.21 1.26 -1.14
N VAL A 242 -19.02 0.00 -1.56
CA VAL A 242 -17.80 -0.78 -1.33
C VAL A 242 -17.22 -1.20 -2.67
N ALA A 243 -16.10 -0.60 -3.07
CA ALA A 243 -15.36 -0.93 -4.28
C ALA A 243 -14.22 -1.89 -3.96
N GLY A 244 -14.20 -3.04 -4.60
CA GLY A 244 -13.16 -4.05 -4.47
C GLY A 244 -13.67 -5.48 -4.56
N VAL A 245 -12.74 -6.41 -4.52
CA VAL A 245 -12.98 -7.85 -4.55
C VAL A 245 -12.28 -8.53 -3.38
N GLY A 246 -12.73 -9.71 -2.99
CA GLY A 246 -12.12 -10.51 -1.92
C GLY A 246 -13.04 -11.62 -1.43
N ASP A 247 -12.44 -12.61 -0.78
CA ASP A 247 -13.12 -13.84 -0.38
C ASP A 247 -14.16 -13.63 0.73
N ARG A 248 -14.13 -12.47 1.41
CA ARG A 248 -15.09 -12.14 2.49
C ARG A 248 -16.37 -11.49 2.00
N ARG A 249 -16.50 -11.24 0.69
CA ARG A 249 -17.73 -10.65 0.11
C ARG A 249 -19.01 -11.36 0.55
N PRO A 250 -19.14 -12.71 0.49
CA PRO A 250 -20.38 -13.39 0.88
C PRO A 250 -20.75 -13.17 2.37
N HIS A 251 -19.73 -12.99 3.24
CA HIS A 251 -19.98 -12.68 4.65
C HIS A 251 -20.56 -11.27 4.82
N PHE A 252 -19.99 -10.28 4.13
CA PHE A 252 -20.47 -8.90 4.21
C PHE A 252 -21.89 -8.76 3.61
N GLU A 253 -22.20 -9.47 2.54
CA GLU A 253 -23.54 -9.50 1.94
C GLU A 253 -24.56 -10.13 2.90
N ARG A 254 -24.22 -11.20 3.62
CA ARG A 254 -25.08 -11.76 4.67
C ARG A 254 -25.33 -10.76 5.79
N LEU A 255 -24.27 -10.09 6.26
CA LEU A 255 -24.40 -9.08 7.32
C LEU A 255 -25.33 -7.93 6.91
N VAL A 256 -25.26 -7.48 5.65
CA VAL A 256 -26.18 -6.48 5.08
C VAL A 256 -27.64 -6.98 5.13
N THR A 257 -27.88 -8.24 4.78
CA THR A 257 -29.21 -8.86 4.81
C THR A 257 -29.74 -8.98 6.25
N GLU A 258 -28.91 -9.47 7.17
CA GLU A 258 -29.24 -9.63 8.60
C GLU A 258 -29.63 -8.31 9.27
N LEU A 259 -29.00 -7.21 8.85
CA LEU A 259 -29.28 -5.86 9.36
C LEU A 259 -30.36 -5.10 8.56
N GLY A 260 -30.96 -5.73 7.53
CA GLY A 260 -31.99 -5.09 6.71
C GLY A 260 -31.50 -3.90 5.88
N LEU A 261 -30.23 -3.89 5.45
CA LEU A 261 -29.56 -2.77 4.80
C LEU A 261 -29.41 -2.94 3.27
N GLY A 262 -30.18 -3.82 2.65
CA GLY A 262 -30.08 -4.15 1.23
C GLY A 262 -30.27 -2.95 0.28
N ASP A 263 -31.06 -1.96 0.68
CA ASP A 263 -31.28 -0.70 -0.05
C ASP A 263 -30.14 0.32 0.13
N ALA A 264 -29.37 0.18 1.19
CA ALA A 264 -28.39 1.15 1.64
C ALA A 264 -26.92 0.78 1.33
N VAL A 265 -26.63 -0.47 0.97
CA VAL A 265 -25.26 -0.93 0.70
C VAL A 265 -25.11 -1.41 -0.75
N ARG A 266 -24.06 -0.95 -1.42
CA ARG A 266 -23.69 -1.35 -2.78
C ARG A 266 -22.29 -1.91 -2.85
N PHE A 267 -22.13 -3.16 -3.29
CA PHE A 267 -20.84 -3.77 -3.61
C PHE A 267 -20.55 -3.57 -5.11
N LEU A 268 -19.58 -2.71 -5.43
CA LEU A 268 -19.26 -2.33 -6.82
C LEU A 268 -18.43 -3.39 -7.56
N GLY A 269 -17.86 -4.34 -6.82
CA GLY A 269 -16.88 -5.28 -7.38
C GLY A 269 -15.54 -4.61 -7.68
N GLY A 270 -14.75 -5.21 -8.57
CA GLY A 270 -13.48 -4.64 -9.02
C GLY A 270 -13.71 -3.43 -9.92
N VAL A 271 -13.27 -2.26 -9.46
CA VAL A 271 -13.32 -1.01 -10.22
C VAL A 271 -12.00 -0.83 -10.96
N PRO A 272 -12.01 -0.59 -12.30
CA PRO A 272 -10.79 -0.28 -13.06
C PRO A 272 -10.10 0.99 -12.53
N ASP A 273 -8.76 1.03 -12.54
CA ASP A 273 -7.98 2.18 -12.07
C ASP A 273 -8.39 3.50 -12.76
N ALA A 274 -8.71 3.47 -14.04
CA ALA A 274 -9.17 4.64 -14.79
C ALA A 274 -10.51 5.22 -14.29
N GLU A 275 -11.36 4.41 -13.66
CA GLU A 275 -12.66 4.83 -13.12
C GLU A 275 -12.57 5.25 -11.65
N LEU A 276 -11.51 4.86 -10.92
CA LEU A 276 -11.38 5.15 -9.49
C LEU A 276 -11.50 6.65 -9.17
N PRO A 277 -10.86 7.59 -9.90
CA PRO A 277 -11.02 9.02 -9.62
C PRO A 277 -12.49 9.47 -9.66
N ALA A 278 -13.27 9.00 -10.64
CA ALA A 278 -14.70 9.32 -10.73
C ALA A 278 -15.50 8.68 -9.59
N VAL A 279 -15.16 7.45 -9.17
CA VAL A 279 -15.80 6.76 -8.02
C VAL A 279 -15.52 7.51 -6.71
N TYR A 280 -14.29 7.99 -6.47
CA TYR A 280 -14.00 8.85 -5.32
C TYR A 280 -14.79 10.17 -5.38
N ASN A 281 -14.91 10.78 -6.57
CA ASN A 281 -15.68 12.01 -6.76
C ASN A 281 -17.20 11.79 -6.65
N ALA A 282 -17.71 10.58 -6.85
CA ALA A 282 -19.11 10.24 -6.67
C ALA A 282 -19.54 10.21 -5.19
N ALA A 283 -18.60 10.04 -4.27
CA ALA A 283 -18.87 9.95 -2.83
C ALA A 283 -18.79 11.30 -2.12
N ASP A 284 -19.53 11.45 -1.01
CA ASP A 284 -19.51 12.63 -0.15
C ASP A 284 -18.38 12.59 0.86
N LEU A 285 -18.04 11.38 1.34
CA LEU A 285 -16.88 11.13 2.20
C LEU A 285 -16.36 9.71 1.99
N TYR A 286 -15.12 9.49 2.43
CA TYR A 286 -14.46 8.19 2.39
C TYR A 286 -14.31 7.62 3.81
N VAL A 287 -14.51 6.30 3.97
CA VAL A 287 -14.24 5.61 5.21
C VAL A 287 -13.30 4.42 4.97
N GLY A 288 -12.23 4.35 5.76
CA GLY A 288 -11.31 3.22 5.79
C GLY A 288 -11.08 2.77 7.22
N ALA A 289 -12.05 2.01 7.79
CA ALA A 289 -12.02 1.53 9.16
C ALA A 289 -11.07 0.32 9.33
N SER A 290 -9.90 0.38 8.70
CA SER A 290 -8.91 -0.71 8.79
C SER A 290 -8.46 -0.90 10.23
N ARG A 291 -8.38 -2.17 10.64
CA ARG A 291 -7.98 -2.61 11.97
C ARG A 291 -6.93 -3.71 11.91
N ARG A 292 -6.32 -4.01 13.05
CA ARG A 292 -5.54 -5.24 13.15
C ARG A 292 -6.48 -6.44 13.31
N HIS A 293 -6.32 -7.42 12.44
CA HIS A 293 -7.01 -8.69 12.53
C HIS A 293 -6.00 -9.82 12.38
N GLU A 294 -5.78 -10.58 13.47
CA GLU A 294 -4.71 -11.58 13.55
C GLU A 294 -3.33 -11.00 13.19
N LEU A 295 -2.72 -11.52 12.12
CA LEU A 295 -1.42 -11.08 11.59
C LEU A 295 -1.54 -10.14 10.39
N MET A 296 -2.73 -9.57 10.16
CA MET A 296 -3.00 -8.62 9.10
C MET A 296 -3.29 -7.24 9.68
N ALA A 297 -2.73 -6.22 9.07
CA ALA A 297 -2.99 -4.82 9.39
C ALA A 297 -2.78 -3.95 8.15
N GLU A 298 -3.33 -2.73 8.17
CA GLU A 298 -3.06 -1.73 7.13
C GLU A 298 -1.64 -1.20 7.30
N GLY A 299 -0.81 -1.30 6.26
CA GLY A 299 0.57 -0.81 6.31
C GLY A 299 0.67 0.71 6.25
N PHE A 300 -0.25 1.37 5.52
CA PHE A 300 -0.28 2.83 5.38
C PHE A 300 -1.70 3.36 5.12
N GLY A 301 -2.40 2.85 4.09
CA GLY A 301 -3.73 3.33 3.71
C GLY A 301 -3.73 4.24 2.48
N ILE A 302 -3.15 3.77 1.37
CA ILE A 302 -3.08 4.53 0.10
C ILE A 302 -4.46 5.02 -0.34
N SER A 303 -5.52 4.23 -0.17
CA SER A 303 -6.89 4.62 -0.58
C SER A 303 -7.44 5.81 0.22
N LEU A 304 -7.01 6.03 1.47
CA LEU A 304 -7.32 7.24 2.24
C LEU A 304 -6.67 8.47 1.60
N VAL A 305 -5.42 8.31 1.16
CA VAL A 305 -4.69 9.39 0.48
C VAL A 305 -5.25 9.66 -0.92
N GLU A 306 -5.71 8.64 -1.64
CA GLU A 306 -6.42 8.77 -2.93
C GLU A 306 -7.74 9.55 -2.76
N ALA A 307 -8.52 9.24 -1.72
CA ALA A 307 -9.74 9.97 -1.38
C ALA A 307 -9.44 11.45 -1.03
N SER A 308 -8.39 11.67 -0.22
CA SER A 308 -7.90 13.02 0.11
C SER A 308 -7.45 13.77 -1.14
N ALA A 309 -6.77 13.10 -2.08
CA ALA A 309 -6.38 13.67 -3.37
C ALA A 309 -7.58 14.12 -4.20
N CYS A 310 -8.72 13.40 -4.11
CA CYS A 310 -9.99 13.79 -4.72
C CYS A 310 -10.77 14.84 -3.90
N GLY A 311 -10.17 15.41 -2.85
CA GLY A 311 -10.81 16.42 -2.00
C GLY A 311 -11.91 15.86 -1.10
N ARG A 312 -11.94 14.55 -0.87
CA ARG A 312 -12.91 13.92 0.05
C ARG A 312 -12.39 13.95 1.47
N ALA A 313 -13.24 14.36 2.42
CA ALA A 313 -12.95 14.17 3.84
C ALA A 313 -12.90 12.66 4.15
N VAL A 314 -12.02 12.24 5.05
CA VAL A 314 -11.81 10.83 5.34
C VAL A 314 -12.08 10.52 6.81
N VAL A 315 -12.63 9.31 7.05
CA VAL A 315 -12.68 8.69 8.38
C VAL A 315 -11.77 7.46 8.33
N GLY A 316 -10.74 7.44 9.15
CA GLY A 316 -9.74 6.37 9.22
C GLY A 316 -9.79 5.59 10.53
N GLY A 317 -9.56 4.28 10.48
CA GLY A 317 -9.37 3.47 11.69
C GLY A 317 -8.01 3.76 12.34
N ARG A 318 -7.96 4.07 13.63
CA ARG A 318 -6.72 4.32 14.38
C ARG A 318 -5.96 3.01 14.62
N SER A 319 -5.44 2.42 13.57
CA SER A 319 -4.76 1.12 13.60
C SER A 319 -3.71 0.98 12.50
N GLY A 320 -2.63 0.26 12.79
CA GLY A 320 -1.55 0.08 11.84
C GLY A 320 -0.94 1.41 11.39
N GLY A 321 -0.67 1.53 10.10
CA GLY A 321 -0.12 2.73 9.48
C GLY A 321 -1.15 3.78 9.05
N VAL A 322 -2.45 3.61 9.35
CA VAL A 322 -3.48 4.60 9.00
C VAL A 322 -3.23 5.99 9.61
N PRO A 323 -2.75 6.11 10.88
CA PRO A 323 -2.39 7.41 11.46
C PRO A 323 -1.28 8.17 10.70
N ASP A 324 -0.49 7.48 9.89
CA ASP A 324 0.51 8.11 9.02
C ASP A 324 -0.09 8.70 7.73
N ALA A 325 -1.26 8.20 7.30
CA ALA A 325 -1.97 8.67 6.10
C ALA A 325 -3.01 9.75 6.40
N VAL A 326 -3.48 9.86 7.65
CA VAL A 326 -4.54 10.78 8.07
C VAL A 326 -4.07 11.60 9.27
N ARG A 327 -4.02 12.93 9.13
CA ARG A 327 -3.77 13.85 10.23
C ARG A 327 -5.10 14.11 10.95
N ASP A 328 -5.25 13.52 12.15
CA ASP A 328 -6.49 13.59 12.93
C ASP A 328 -6.90 15.04 13.24
N GLY A 329 -8.15 15.39 12.96
CA GLY A 329 -8.69 16.74 13.12
C GLY A 329 -8.31 17.73 12.01
N GLU A 330 -7.32 17.43 11.15
CA GLU A 330 -6.85 18.29 10.06
C GLU A 330 -7.30 17.79 8.68
N THR A 331 -6.88 16.59 8.29
CA THR A 331 -7.19 16.01 6.97
C THR A 331 -8.30 14.96 7.02
N GLY A 332 -8.74 14.59 8.23
CA GLY A 332 -9.79 13.60 8.48
C GLY A 332 -9.99 13.34 9.97
N ILE A 333 -10.77 12.33 10.28
CA ILE A 333 -11.06 11.90 11.65
C ILE A 333 -10.54 10.47 11.82
N LEU A 334 -9.77 10.23 12.90
CA LEU A 334 -9.34 8.89 13.29
C LEU A 334 -10.25 8.36 14.41
N VAL A 335 -10.81 7.19 14.18
CA VAL A 335 -11.76 6.51 15.09
C VAL A 335 -11.23 5.14 15.53
N ASP A 336 -11.80 4.60 16.62
CA ASP A 336 -11.61 3.19 16.95
C ASP A 336 -12.30 2.32 15.87
N PRO A 337 -11.53 1.52 15.09
CA PRO A 337 -12.09 0.73 14.00
C PRO A 337 -12.83 -0.54 14.47
N ASP A 338 -12.72 -0.92 15.73
CA ASP A 338 -13.41 -2.06 16.32
C ASP A 338 -14.75 -1.66 16.96
N ASP A 339 -15.01 -0.35 17.14
CA ASP A 339 -16.26 0.22 17.67
C ASP A 339 -17.14 0.81 16.55
N PRO A 340 -18.25 0.16 16.16
CA PRO A 340 -19.22 0.70 15.20
C PRO A 340 -19.82 2.05 15.64
N GLY A 341 -19.93 2.30 16.96
CA GLY A 341 -20.44 3.57 17.51
C GLY A 341 -19.46 4.71 17.24
N ALA A 342 -18.16 4.49 17.46
CA ALA A 342 -17.12 5.48 17.16
C ALA A 342 -17.04 5.77 15.65
N VAL A 343 -17.16 4.74 14.80
CA VAL A 343 -17.22 4.89 13.34
C VAL A 343 -18.44 5.70 12.93
N ALA A 344 -19.63 5.40 13.50
CA ALA A 344 -20.86 6.16 13.24
C ALA A 344 -20.73 7.64 13.66
N ALA A 345 -20.17 7.90 14.83
CA ALA A 345 -19.96 9.26 15.34
C ALA A 345 -19.04 10.08 14.42
N GLY A 346 -17.91 9.50 13.97
CA GLY A 346 -16.99 10.15 13.04
C GLY A 346 -17.66 10.50 11.71
N ILE A 347 -18.44 9.57 11.15
CA ILE A 347 -19.17 9.74 9.90
C ILE A 347 -20.28 10.79 10.07
N ASN A 348 -21.12 10.69 11.11
CA ASN A 348 -22.19 11.63 11.38
C ASN A 348 -21.69 13.06 11.57
N ARG A 349 -20.54 13.24 12.22
CA ARG A 349 -19.91 14.56 12.37
C ARG A 349 -19.59 15.18 11.01
N LEU A 350 -19.05 14.41 10.07
CA LEU A 350 -18.72 14.91 8.73
C LEU A 350 -19.95 15.08 7.84
N LEU A 351 -20.96 14.24 7.98
CA LEU A 351 -22.22 14.39 7.21
C LEU A 351 -23.03 15.60 7.70
N GLY A 352 -23.07 15.84 9.02
CA GLY A 352 -23.80 16.93 9.64
C GLY A 352 -23.15 18.30 9.52
N ASP A 353 -21.83 18.37 9.26
CA ASP A 353 -21.08 19.63 9.14
C ASP A 353 -20.39 19.70 7.75
N ALA A 354 -21.08 20.36 6.81
CA ALA A 354 -20.61 20.52 5.44
C ALA A 354 -19.33 21.41 5.36
N GLU A 355 -19.19 22.39 6.26
CA GLU A 355 -18.02 23.25 6.29
C GLU A 355 -16.80 22.49 6.79
N LEU A 356 -16.94 21.75 7.90
CA LEU A 356 -15.87 20.85 8.41
C LEU A 356 -15.46 19.84 7.35
N ARG A 357 -16.43 19.20 6.69
CA ARG A 357 -16.18 18.22 5.63
C ARG A 357 -15.40 18.85 4.48
N SER A 358 -15.82 20.03 4.00
CA SER A 358 -15.13 20.77 2.93
C SER A 358 -13.73 21.18 3.33
N ARG A 359 -13.56 21.72 4.53
CA ARG A 359 -12.26 22.15 5.08
C ARG A 359 -11.28 21.00 5.21
N MET A 360 -11.71 19.84 5.74
CA MET A 360 -10.86 18.64 5.86
C MET A 360 -10.51 18.06 4.49
N GLY A 361 -11.47 18.01 3.55
CA GLY A 361 -11.20 17.56 2.19
C GLY A 361 -10.17 18.44 1.47
N ALA A 362 -10.27 19.75 1.60
CA ALA A 362 -9.31 20.71 1.05
C ALA A 362 -7.93 20.59 1.72
N ALA A 363 -7.87 20.39 3.03
CA ALA A 363 -6.61 20.16 3.75
C ALA A 363 -5.96 18.85 3.33
N GLY A 364 -6.75 17.79 3.17
CA GLY A 364 -6.29 16.51 2.64
C GLY A 364 -5.70 16.63 1.23
N ARG A 365 -6.38 17.36 0.33
CA ARG A 365 -5.88 17.63 -1.03
C ARG A 365 -4.52 18.36 -0.98
N ARG A 366 -4.40 19.43 -0.20
CA ARG A 366 -3.12 20.15 -0.04
C ARG A 366 -2.01 19.27 0.53
N ALA A 367 -2.33 18.39 1.50
CA ALA A 367 -1.36 17.47 2.06
C ALA A 367 -0.85 16.45 1.01
N VAL A 368 -1.71 16.03 0.06
CA VAL A 368 -1.29 15.19 -1.07
C VAL A 368 -0.40 15.95 -2.04
N GLU A 369 -0.79 17.15 -2.44
CA GLU A 369 -0.01 17.97 -3.38
C GLU A 369 1.40 18.29 -2.85
N THR A 370 1.52 18.53 -1.55
CA THR A 370 2.79 18.95 -0.94
C THR A 370 3.63 17.80 -0.39
N TYR A 371 3.02 16.71 0.09
CA TYR A 371 3.73 15.67 0.81
C TYR A 371 3.37 14.25 0.38
N TYR A 372 2.08 13.86 0.34
CA TYR A 372 1.67 12.48 0.05
C TYR A 372 1.58 12.22 -1.46
N ASN A 373 2.65 12.50 -2.22
CA ASN A 373 2.72 12.28 -3.65
C ASN A 373 3.93 11.40 -4.03
N TRP A 374 3.80 10.70 -5.16
CA TRP A 374 4.83 9.77 -5.61
C TRP A 374 6.14 10.46 -6.00
N ASP A 375 6.13 11.72 -6.40
CA ASP A 375 7.35 12.47 -6.76
C ASP A 375 8.25 12.68 -5.54
N ARG A 376 7.65 13.03 -4.37
CA ARG A 376 8.38 13.10 -3.11
C ARG A 376 8.87 11.72 -2.68
N VAL A 377 8.01 10.66 -2.74
CA VAL A 377 8.40 9.29 -2.36
C VAL A 377 9.58 8.81 -3.19
N ALA A 378 9.54 9.01 -4.51
CA ALA A 378 10.64 8.63 -5.39
C ALA A 378 11.92 9.42 -5.10
N ARG A 379 11.82 10.71 -4.86
CA ARG A 379 12.97 11.56 -4.51
C ARG A 379 13.65 11.07 -3.23
N ASP A 380 12.87 10.78 -2.18
CA ASP A 380 13.40 10.28 -0.91
C ASP A 380 14.12 8.92 -1.10
N LEU A 381 13.55 8.02 -1.89
CA LEU A 381 14.11 6.69 -2.15
C LEU A 381 15.36 6.76 -3.06
N ILE A 382 15.35 7.62 -4.07
CA ILE A 382 16.51 7.86 -4.93
C ILE A 382 17.66 8.46 -4.10
N GLY A 383 17.36 9.40 -3.20
CA GLY A 383 18.38 9.97 -2.31
C GLY A 383 19.01 8.92 -1.38
N ILE A 384 18.23 7.99 -0.84
CA ILE A 384 18.74 6.86 -0.07
C ILE A 384 19.64 5.96 -0.92
N ASP A 385 19.24 5.63 -2.12
CA ASP A 385 19.97 4.82 -3.07
C ASP A 385 21.32 5.49 -3.45
N GLU A 386 21.30 6.79 -3.74
CA GLU A 386 22.49 7.57 -4.08
C GLU A 386 23.50 7.62 -2.93
N GLU A 387 23.02 7.77 -1.69
CA GLU A 387 23.88 7.74 -0.50
C GLU A 387 24.70 6.44 -0.44
N PHE A 388 24.06 5.28 -0.63
CA PHE A 388 24.76 3.98 -0.59
C PHE A 388 25.64 3.73 -1.83
N ARG A 389 25.27 4.27 -2.99
CA ARG A 389 26.10 4.14 -4.20
C ARG A 389 27.40 4.94 -4.10
N MET A 390 27.36 6.14 -3.49
CA MET A 390 28.55 6.96 -3.27
C MET A 390 29.51 6.31 -2.29
N GLN A 391 29.00 5.77 -1.17
CA GLN A 391 29.80 5.08 -0.16
C GLN A 391 30.55 3.84 -0.69
N ASN A 392 30.06 3.22 -1.78
CA ASN A 392 30.71 2.06 -2.39
C ASN A 392 31.61 2.40 -3.58
N ALA A 393 31.68 3.66 -3.97
CA ALA A 393 32.55 4.11 -5.07
C ALA A 393 33.91 4.62 -4.57
N GLU A 394 34.02 4.85 -3.26
CA GLU A 394 35.26 5.13 -2.52
C GLU A 394 35.92 3.83 -2.05
#